data_e3a71090ad806891e856fa92b4bd73c0
#
_entry.id   e3a71090ad806891e856fa92b4bd73c0
#
_cell.length_a   1.000
_cell.length_b   1.000
_cell.length_c   1.000
_cell.angle_alpha   90.00
_cell.angle_beta   90.00
_cell.angle_gamma   90.00
#
_symmetry.space_group_name_H-M   'P 1'
#
loop_
_entity.id
_entity.type
_entity.pdbx_description
1 polymer ?
#
loop_
_entity_poly.entity_id
_entity_poly.type
_entity_poly.pdbx_seq_one_letter_code
_entity_poly.pdbx_strand_id
1 'polypeptide(L)'
;MSKITAISGRVLYNSRGSKTIEVDVTTDEKYQGRVCAPSGASVGKFEAVSFPNNSPEESLSILNQNSEKFIGIDSSDLKQVHDVIHSIDQTDNYAKIGGACAFAITISATESAAKAENKQLFQMISGKSDLKFPFPLGNILGGGAHAGPGTPDIQEILVASIGAKTVRESIDTNLQVHKELKKLILKNDPTFTNGRGDEGGWAPKFNNEEALDISVKAIENLGFTLVKEVGLGVDFASSTQWNE
;
A
#
# COMPACT_ATOMS: atom_id res chain seq x y z
N MET A 1 14.11 -7.39 -25.66
CA MET A 1 14.09 -5.95 -25.34
C MET A 1 12.69 -5.46 -25.68
N SER A 2 11.97 -5.04 -24.69
CA SER A 2 10.55 -4.62 -24.79
C SER A 2 10.51 -3.09 -24.85
N LYS A 3 10.33 -2.51 -26.04
CA LYS A 3 10.42 -1.07 -26.25
C LYS A 3 9.12 -0.35 -25.91
N ILE A 4 9.17 0.67 -25.08
CA ILE A 4 8.02 1.54 -24.83
C ILE A 4 7.64 2.26 -26.12
N THR A 5 6.38 2.13 -26.53
CA THR A 5 5.82 2.75 -27.74
C THR A 5 4.77 3.82 -27.41
N ALA A 6 4.18 3.78 -26.22
CA ALA A 6 3.29 4.82 -25.73
C ALA A 6 3.28 4.89 -24.21
N ILE A 7 3.07 6.09 -23.69
CA ILE A 7 2.80 6.35 -22.28
C ILE A 7 1.71 7.43 -22.17
N SER A 8 0.74 7.21 -21.29
CA SER A 8 -0.32 8.17 -21.00
C SER A 8 -0.83 8.01 -19.59
N GLY A 9 -1.56 8.99 -19.09
CA GLY A 9 -2.14 8.90 -17.75
C GLY A 9 -3.48 9.63 -17.65
N ARG A 10 -4.23 9.33 -16.60
CA ARG A 10 -5.50 9.99 -16.29
C ARG A 10 -5.70 10.11 -14.79
N VAL A 11 -6.51 11.07 -14.39
CA VAL A 11 -6.96 11.23 -13.00
C VAL A 11 -8.07 10.24 -12.71
N LEU A 12 -7.99 9.59 -11.54
CA LEU A 12 -9.02 8.71 -10.98
C LEU A 12 -9.34 9.14 -9.55
N TYR A 13 -10.32 8.48 -8.96
CA TYR A 13 -10.65 8.60 -7.55
C TYR A 13 -10.29 7.32 -6.81
N ASN A 14 -9.63 7.45 -5.65
CA ASN A 14 -9.31 6.34 -4.77
C ASN A 14 -10.50 5.95 -3.88
N SER A 15 -10.32 4.93 -3.02
CA SER A 15 -11.35 4.45 -2.09
C SER A 15 -11.81 5.48 -1.04
N ARG A 16 -11.05 6.56 -0.83
CA ARG A 16 -11.39 7.67 0.08
C ARG A 16 -12.07 8.85 -0.65
N GLY A 17 -12.34 8.72 -1.95
CA GLY A 17 -12.89 9.81 -2.76
C GLY A 17 -11.89 10.92 -3.11
N SER A 18 -10.60 10.71 -2.83
CA SER A 18 -9.53 11.63 -3.21
C SER A 18 -9.03 11.33 -4.61
N LYS A 19 -8.58 12.37 -5.32
CA LYS A 19 -7.97 12.20 -6.63
C LYS A 19 -6.63 11.48 -6.54
N THR A 20 -6.38 10.61 -7.49
CA THR A 20 -5.09 9.98 -7.76
C THR A 20 -4.89 9.87 -9.27
N ILE A 21 -3.81 9.25 -9.70
CA ILE A 21 -3.53 9.04 -11.13
C ILE A 21 -3.41 7.56 -11.45
N GLU A 22 -3.72 7.23 -12.68
CA GLU A 22 -3.38 5.97 -13.32
C GLU A 22 -2.49 6.26 -14.52
N VAL A 23 -1.45 5.44 -14.71
CA VAL A 23 -0.54 5.51 -15.86
C VAL A 23 -0.64 4.22 -16.66
N ASP A 24 -0.76 4.38 -17.97
CA ASP A 24 -0.67 3.31 -18.97
C ASP A 24 0.67 3.41 -19.69
N VAL A 25 1.41 2.29 -19.74
CA VAL A 25 2.59 2.13 -20.60
C VAL A 25 2.33 1.02 -21.59
N THR A 26 2.52 1.28 -22.88
CA THR A 26 2.43 0.29 -23.94
C THR A 26 3.83 -0.05 -24.45
N THR A 27 4.11 -1.34 -24.58
CA THR A 27 5.37 -1.89 -25.06
C THR A 27 5.14 -2.68 -26.34
N ASP A 28 6.01 -2.48 -27.33
CA ASP A 28 5.97 -3.17 -28.64
C ASP A 28 4.58 -3.05 -29.33
N GLU A 29 3.90 -1.90 -29.18
CA GLU A 29 2.55 -1.58 -29.69
C GLU A 29 1.44 -2.56 -29.26
N LYS A 30 1.72 -3.45 -28.31
CA LYS A 30 0.85 -4.59 -27.98
C LYS A 30 0.62 -4.79 -26.50
N TYR A 31 1.68 -4.74 -25.69
CA TYR A 31 1.60 -5.12 -24.29
C TYR A 31 1.40 -3.88 -23.42
N GLN A 32 0.30 -3.84 -22.68
CA GLN A 32 -0.05 -2.70 -21.83
C GLN A 32 0.11 -3.05 -20.36
N GLY A 33 0.90 -2.25 -19.64
CA GLY A 33 0.89 -2.14 -18.18
C GLY A 33 0.02 -0.97 -17.77
N ARG A 34 -0.76 -1.13 -16.70
CA ARG A 34 -1.70 -0.14 -16.19
C ARG A 34 -1.68 -0.12 -14.68
N VAL A 35 -1.31 0.99 -14.08
CA VAL A 35 -1.11 1.11 -12.64
C VAL A 35 -1.68 2.40 -12.09
N CYS A 36 -2.51 2.27 -11.05
CA CYS A 36 -2.95 3.40 -10.23
C CYS A 36 -1.92 3.68 -9.14
N ALA A 37 -1.63 4.95 -8.90
CA ALA A 37 -0.76 5.34 -7.79
C ALA A 37 -1.46 5.14 -6.44
N PRO A 38 -0.79 4.50 -5.46
CA PRO A 38 -1.32 4.38 -4.12
C PRO A 38 -1.32 5.73 -3.39
N SER A 39 -2.16 5.85 -2.35
CA SER A 39 -2.25 7.04 -1.50
C SER A 39 -2.39 6.61 -0.05
N GLY A 40 -1.49 7.08 0.83
CA GLY A 40 -1.58 6.88 2.27
C GLY A 40 -2.58 7.82 2.94
N ALA A 41 -3.11 7.43 4.11
CA ALA A 41 -3.91 8.30 4.98
C ALA A 41 -3.02 9.19 5.85
N SER A 42 -1.91 8.65 6.33
CA SER A 42 -0.84 9.37 7.04
C SER A 42 0.37 9.50 6.12
N VAL A 43 1.14 10.58 6.29
CA VAL A 43 2.35 10.85 5.51
C VAL A 43 3.51 11.10 6.47
N GLY A 44 4.60 10.36 6.28
CA GLY A 44 5.82 10.53 7.05
C GLY A 44 6.62 11.76 6.62
N LYS A 45 7.39 12.34 7.54
CA LYS A 45 8.20 13.55 7.31
C LYS A 45 9.20 13.41 6.14
N PHE A 46 9.67 12.20 5.89
CA PHE A 46 10.71 11.89 4.88
C PHE A 46 10.17 11.21 3.63
N GLU A 47 8.87 11.12 3.49
CA GLU A 47 8.27 10.59 2.27
C GLU A 47 8.46 11.51 1.07
N ALA A 48 8.42 10.93 -0.12
CA ALA A 48 8.36 11.67 -1.36
C ALA A 48 7.08 12.54 -1.43
N VAL A 49 7.17 13.67 -2.09
CA VAL A 49 5.99 14.50 -2.40
C VAL A 49 5.06 13.69 -3.33
N SER A 50 3.86 13.37 -2.88
CA SER A 50 2.92 12.55 -3.66
C SER A 50 2.58 13.19 -5.00
N PHE A 51 2.20 14.49 -4.99
CA PHE A 51 1.89 15.29 -6.17
C PHE A 51 2.40 16.72 -5.99
N PRO A 52 2.98 17.36 -7.02
CA PRO A 52 3.36 18.76 -6.97
C PRO A 52 2.12 19.60 -6.64
N ASN A 53 2.26 20.53 -5.71
CA ASN A 53 1.18 21.40 -5.23
C ASN A 53 -0.12 20.64 -4.85
N ASN A 54 -0.02 19.38 -4.41
CA ASN A 54 -1.15 18.46 -4.16
C ASN A 54 -2.08 18.29 -5.40
N SER A 55 -1.56 18.45 -6.61
CA SER A 55 -2.32 18.37 -7.87
C SER A 55 -1.92 17.14 -8.71
N PRO A 56 -2.74 16.09 -8.76
CA PRO A 56 -2.57 14.99 -9.70
C PRO A 56 -2.58 15.43 -11.17
N GLU A 57 -3.36 16.46 -11.50
CA GLU A 57 -3.44 17.05 -12.84
C GLU A 57 -2.10 17.66 -13.25
N GLU A 58 -1.38 18.28 -12.31
CA GLU A 58 -0.06 18.87 -12.57
C GLU A 58 0.97 17.79 -12.86
N SER A 59 0.99 16.70 -12.07
CA SER A 59 1.81 15.51 -12.37
C SER A 59 1.58 14.98 -13.78
N LEU A 60 0.33 14.84 -14.20
CA LEU A 60 -0.02 14.38 -15.55
C LEU A 60 0.38 15.36 -16.63
N SER A 61 0.25 16.65 -16.38
CA SER A 61 0.71 17.69 -17.32
C SER A 61 2.23 17.55 -17.55
N ILE A 62 2.99 17.35 -16.49
CA ILE A 62 4.44 17.16 -16.58
C ILE A 62 4.79 15.86 -17.31
N LEU A 63 4.10 14.76 -17.00
CA LEU A 63 4.26 13.49 -17.71
C LEU A 63 4.00 13.65 -19.20
N ASN A 64 2.87 14.28 -19.58
CA ASN A 64 2.48 14.48 -20.98
C ASN A 64 3.48 15.33 -21.76
N GLN A 65 4.03 16.39 -21.13
CA GLN A 65 5.07 17.24 -21.75
C GLN A 65 6.40 16.50 -21.96
N ASN A 66 6.63 15.40 -21.28
CA ASN A 66 7.87 14.62 -21.33
C ASN A 66 7.67 13.19 -21.84
N SER A 67 6.49 12.82 -22.30
CA SER A 67 6.15 11.45 -22.73
C SER A 67 7.11 10.89 -23.80
N GLU A 68 7.54 11.73 -24.73
CA GLU A 68 8.48 11.37 -25.79
C GLU A 68 9.84 10.86 -25.27
N LYS A 69 10.25 11.27 -24.06
CA LYS A 69 11.50 10.81 -23.47
C LYS A 69 11.47 9.32 -23.08
N PHE A 70 10.29 8.75 -22.92
CA PHE A 70 10.11 7.33 -22.59
C PHE A 70 10.05 6.45 -23.83
N ILE A 71 9.79 7.01 -25.03
CA ILE A 71 9.63 6.23 -26.25
C ILE A 71 10.96 5.61 -26.68
N GLY A 72 10.93 4.32 -26.95
CA GLY A 72 12.08 3.55 -27.43
C GLY A 72 13.01 3.01 -26.33
N ILE A 73 12.83 3.40 -25.05
CA ILE A 73 13.58 2.78 -23.95
C ILE A 73 13.06 1.37 -23.66
N ASP A 74 13.90 0.56 -23.03
CA ASP A 74 13.52 -0.79 -22.62
C ASP A 74 12.67 -0.76 -21.35
N SER A 75 11.41 -1.16 -21.43
CA SER A 75 10.49 -1.18 -20.29
C SER A 75 10.89 -2.18 -19.19
N SER A 76 11.76 -3.13 -19.48
CA SER A 76 12.32 -4.09 -18.52
C SER A 76 13.54 -3.56 -17.77
N ASP A 77 14.17 -2.49 -18.28
CA ASP A 77 15.33 -1.86 -17.65
C ASP A 77 14.87 -0.73 -16.73
N LEU A 78 14.63 -1.08 -15.46
CA LEU A 78 14.22 -0.13 -14.42
C LEU A 78 15.17 1.06 -14.28
N LYS A 79 16.47 0.85 -14.54
CA LYS A 79 17.45 1.93 -14.48
C LYS A 79 17.19 2.97 -15.58
N GLN A 80 16.96 2.53 -16.83
CA GLN A 80 16.63 3.46 -17.91
C GLN A 80 15.33 4.24 -17.62
N VAL A 81 14.28 3.56 -17.11
CA VAL A 81 13.03 4.21 -16.72
C VAL A 81 13.28 5.28 -15.66
N HIS A 82 14.04 4.95 -14.61
CA HIS A 82 14.41 5.89 -13.55
C HIS A 82 15.29 7.05 -14.06
N ASP A 83 16.26 6.78 -14.91
CA ASP A 83 17.12 7.83 -15.50
C ASP A 83 16.26 8.86 -16.25
N VAL A 84 15.20 8.43 -16.97
CA VAL A 84 14.25 9.35 -17.61
C VAL A 84 13.47 10.15 -16.58
N ILE A 85 12.91 9.49 -15.54
CA ILE A 85 12.18 10.18 -14.47
C ILE A 85 13.08 11.23 -13.81
N HIS A 86 14.31 10.89 -13.45
CA HIS A 86 15.28 11.83 -12.86
C HIS A 86 15.70 12.93 -13.82
N SER A 87 15.69 12.71 -15.13
CA SER A 87 15.91 13.78 -16.09
C SER A 87 14.79 14.84 -16.12
N ILE A 88 13.59 14.46 -15.66
CA ILE A 88 12.42 15.33 -15.55
C ILE A 88 12.37 16.00 -14.19
N ASP A 89 12.63 15.22 -13.14
CA ASP A 89 12.61 15.64 -11.74
C ASP A 89 13.98 15.41 -11.09
N GLN A 90 14.71 16.50 -10.86
CA GLN A 90 16.04 16.48 -10.25
C GLN A 90 16.00 16.72 -8.73
N THR A 91 14.82 16.69 -8.13
CA THR A 91 14.66 16.83 -6.67
C THR A 91 14.85 15.49 -5.97
N ASP A 92 15.31 15.52 -4.72
CA ASP A 92 15.57 14.30 -3.94
C ASP A 92 14.28 13.58 -3.51
N ASN A 93 13.13 14.24 -3.59
CA ASN A 93 11.84 13.77 -3.08
C ASN A 93 10.69 13.81 -4.11
N TYR A 94 11.02 13.86 -5.40
CA TYR A 94 10.05 13.93 -6.52
C TYR A 94 9.07 15.12 -6.43
N ALA A 95 9.53 16.26 -5.90
CA ALA A 95 8.67 17.44 -5.71
C ALA A 95 8.14 18.03 -7.03
N LYS A 96 8.77 17.73 -8.17
CA LYS A 96 8.36 18.26 -9.48
C LYS A 96 7.34 17.36 -10.18
N ILE A 97 7.62 16.06 -10.34
CA ILE A 97 6.70 15.13 -11.06
C ILE A 97 5.71 14.44 -10.12
N GLY A 98 6.06 14.34 -8.85
CA GLY A 98 5.31 13.59 -7.85
C GLY A 98 5.76 12.13 -7.73
N GLY A 99 6.01 11.67 -6.49
CA GLY A 99 6.35 10.27 -6.20
C GLY A 99 5.28 9.29 -6.64
N ALA A 100 4.00 9.67 -6.58
CA ALA A 100 2.89 8.88 -7.09
C ALA A 100 2.99 8.66 -8.60
N CYS A 101 3.37 9.69 -9.35
CA CYS A 101 3.57 9.58 -10.80
C CYS A 101 4.80 8.71 -11.13
N ALA A 102 5.91 8.93 -10.44
CA ALA A 102 7.13 8.13 -10.60
C ALA A 102 6.87 6.64 -10.33
N PHE A 103 6.13 6.33 -9.26
CA PHE A 103 5.70 4.97 -8.94
C PHE A 103 4.84 4.37 -10.07
N ALA A 104 3.79 5.09 -10.50
CA ALA A 104 2.87 4.59 -11.52
C ALA A 104 3.59 4.33 -12.86
N ILE A 105 4.51 5.21 -13.27
CA ILE A 105 5.34 5.03 -14.48
C ILE A 105 6.20 3.77 -14.34
N THR A 106 6.92 3.64 -13.23
CA THR A 106 7.86 2.53 -13.00
C THR A 106 7.16 1.18 -13.04
N ILE A 107 6.05 1.06 -12.30
CA ILE A 107 5.35 -0.22 -12.20
C ILE A 107 4.58 -0.55 -13.48
N SER A 108 3.98 0.44 -14.17
CA SER A 108 3.31 0.19 -15.45
C SER A 108 4.29 -0.21 -16.57
N ALA A 109 5.48 0.39 -16.60
CA ALA A 109 6.55 -0.05 -17.51
C ALA A 109 6.96 -1.50 -17.22
N THR A 110 7.20 -1.83 -15.96
CA THR A 110 7.57 -3.20 -15.54
C THR A 110 6.46 -4.21 -15.84
N GLU A 111 5.20 -3.84 -15.64
CA GLU A 111 4.04 -4.70 -15.93
C GLU A 111 3.91 -4.96 -17.44
N SER A 112 4.10 -3.94 -18.28
CA SER A 112 4.07 -4.10 -19.71
C SER A 112 5.19 -5.03 -20.22
N ALA A 113 6.40 -4.90 -19.66
CA ALA A 113 7.53 -5.79 -19.94
C ALA A 113 7.25 -7.23 -19.47
N ALA A 114 6.69 -7.40 -18.27
CA ALA A 114 6.31 -8.71 -17.75
C ALA A 114 5.32 -9.43 -18.68
N LYS A 115 4.31 -8.71 -19.17
CA LYS A 115 3.36 -9.23 -20.16
C LYS A 115 4.03 -9.60 -21.49
N ALA A 116 4.99 -8.80 -21.95
CA ALA A 116 5.75 -9.09 -23.17
C ALA A 116 6.61 -10.36 -23.03
N GLU A 117 7.13 -10.64 -21.84
CA GLU A 117 7.93 -11.81 -21.53
C GLU A 117 7.10 -13.00 -21.00
N ASN A 118 5.77 -12.88 -20.96
CA ASN A 118 4.87 -13.88 -20.36
C ASN A 118 5.25 -14.26 -18.93
N LYS A 119 5.64 -13.28 -18.14
CA LYS A 119 6.00 -13.39 -16.72
C LYS A 119 4.96 -12.70 -15.84
N GLN A 120 4.93 -13.07 -14.57
CA GLN A 120 4.23 -12.29 -13.55
C GLN A 120 5.07 -11.08 -13.13
N LEU A 121 4.43 -10.00 -12.70
CA LEU A 121 5.12 -8.78 -12.28
C LEU A 121 6.19 -9.05 -11.19
N PHE A 122 5.87 -9.86 -10.19
CA PHE A 122 6.81 -10.20 -9.12
C PHE A 122 8.05 -10.96 -9.61
N GLN A 123 7.91 -11.79 -10.65
CA GLN A 123 9.05 -12.49 -11.28
C GLN A 123 9.95 -11.51 -12.02
N MET A 124 9.34 -10.51 -12.66
CA MET A 124 10.08 -9.46 -13.37
C MET A 124 10.89 -8.60 -12.41
N ILE A 125 10.28 -8.17 -11.30
CA ILE A 125 10.94 -7.34 -10.28
C ILE A 125 12.05 -8.11 -9.56
N SER A 126 11.80 -9.37 -9.19
CA SER A 126 12.73 -10.15 -8.37
C SER A 126 13.90 -10.72 -9.17
N GLY A 127 13.73 -10.95 -10.47
CA GLY A 127 14.67 -11.70 -11.30
C GLY A 127 14.87 -13.16 -10.87
N LYS A 128 14.03 -13.67 -9.94
CA LYS A 128 14.15 -15.02 -9.35
C LYS A 128 12.90 -15.84 -9.61
N SER A 129 13.06 -17.16 -9.72
CA SER A 129 11.96 -18.12 -9.85
C SER A 129 11.51 -18.70 -8.50
N ASP A 130 12.43 -18.77 -7.52
CA ASP A 130 12.17 -19.30 -6.18
C ASP A 130 11.97 -18.15 -5.20
N LEU A 131 10.73 -17.81 -4.95
CA LEU A 131 10.31 -16.73 -4.07
C LEU A 131 9.50 -17.30 -2.90
N LYS A 132 9.74 -16.76 -1.72
CA LYS A 132 8.92 -17.02 -0.55
C LYS A 132 7.82 -15.98 -0.45
N PHE A 133 6.61 -16.42 -0.15
CA PHE A 133 5.53 -15.52 0.21
C PHE A 133 5.82 -14.86 1.57
N PRO A 134 5.66 -13.54 1.72
CA PRO A 134 5.69 -12.90 3.02
C PRO A 134 4.45 -13.31 3.83
N PHE A 135 4.55 -13.25 5.16
CA PHE A 135 3.36 -13.39 6.00
C PHE A 135 2.43 -12.18 5.77
N PRO A 136 1.14 -12.40 5.42
CA PRO A 136 0.19 -11.30 5.33
C PRO A 136 -0.01 -10.64 6.69
N LEU A 137 0.14 -9.31 6.72
CA LEU A 137 -0.25 -8.49 7.87
C LEU A 137 -1.75 -8.14 7.74
N GLY A 138 -2.53 -8.44 8.76
CA GLY A 138 -3.95 -8.11 8.82
C GLY A 138 -4.22 -7.00 9.83
N ASN A 139 -4.76 -5.87 9.39
CA ASN A 139 -5.22 -4.82 10.30
C ASN A 139 -6.49 -5.30 11.02
N ILE A 140 -6.39 -5.56 12.33
CA ILE A 140 -7.50 -6.08 13.13
C ILE A 140 -8.21 -4.99 13.95
N LEU A 141 -7.47 -3.94 14.34
CA LEU A 141 -8.01 -2.81 15.07
C LEU A 141 -7.31 -1.53 14.62
N GLY A 142 -8.05 -0.54 14.21
CA GLY A 142 -7.57 0.75 13.75
C GLY A 142 -7.87 1.87 14.74
N GLY A 143 -6.95 2.85 14.78
CA GLY A 143 -7.07 4.07 15.55
C GLY A 143 -6.46 5.25 14.80
N GLY A 144 -6.06 6.30 15.51
CA GLY A 144 -5.39 7.46 14.95
C GLY A 144 -6.10 8.05 13.73
N ALA A 145 -5.33 8.33 12.68
CA ALA A 145 -5.85 8.89 11.42
C ALA A 145 -6.79 7.93 10.66
N HIS A 146 -6.74 6.62 10.93
CA HIS A 146 -7.55 5.61 10.24
C HIS A 146 -8.98 5.47 10.79
N ALA A 147 -9.24 5.93 12.03
CA ALA A 147 -10.51 5.66 12.70
C ALA A 147 -11.17 6.88 13.35
N GLY A 148 -10.42 7.94 13.60
CA GLY A 148 -10.92 9.21 14.09
C GLY A 148 -11.09 9.32 15.62
N PRO A 149 -11.73 10.39 16.12
CA PRO A 149 -11.73 10.72 17.53
C PRO A 149 -12.35 9.67 18.45
N GLY A 150 -11.73 9.43 19.60
CA GLY A 150 -12.19 8.48 20.62
C GLY A 150 -11.78 7.04 20.38
N THR A 151 -11.05 6.76 19.30
CA THR A 151 -10.37 5.49 19.06
C THR A 151 -8.93 5.54 19.62
N PRO A 152 -8.18 4.41 19.69
CA PRO A 152 -6.80 4.41 20.13
C PRO A 152 -5.91 5.39 19.34
N ASP A 153 -4.86 5.92 19.97
CA ASP A 153 -3.85 6.73 19.25
C ASP A 153 -2.99 5.85 18.31
N ILE A 154 -2.80 4.58 18.67
CA ILE A 154 -2.15 3.58 17.80
C ILE A 154 -2.96 3.47 16.51
N GLN A 155 -2.32 3.79 15.37
CA GLN A 155 -3.01 3.82 14.08
C GLN A 155 -3.46 2.45 13.62
N GLU A 156 -2.61 1.41 13.83
CA GLU A 156 -2.92 0.04 13.45
C GLU A 156 -2.41 -0.96 14.47
N ILE A 157 -3.27 -1.89 14.86
CA ILE A 157 -2.88 -3.15 15.51
C ILE A 157 -3.02 -4.25 14.47
N LEU A 158 -1.89 -4.87 14.15
CA LEU A 158 -1.73 -5.81 13.06
C LEU A 158 -1.54 -7.23 13.60
N VAL A 159 -2.05 -8.21 12.87
CA VAL A 159 -1.82 -9.62 13.16
C VAL A 159 -1.10 -10.30 12.01
N ALA A 160 -0.12 -11.16 12.34
CA ALA A 160 0.58 -12.00 11.38
C ALA A 160 0.58 -13.44 11.86
N SER A 161 0.05 -14.36 11.08
CA SER A 161 0.11 -15.80 11.38
C SER A 161 1.48 -16.36 10.98
N ILE A 162 2.48 -16.15 11.84
CA ILE A 162 3.89 -16.51 11.59
C ILE A 162 4.15 -18.02 11.67
N GLY A 163 3.26 -18.78 12.31
CA GLY A 163 3.32 -20.25 12.37
C GLY A 163 2.65 -20.95 11.19
N ALA A 164 1.96 -20.22 10.31
CA ALA A 164 1.26 -20.79 9.17
C ALA A 164 2.22 -21.36 8.12
N LYS A 165 1.84 -22.50 7.56
CA LYS A 165 2.63 -23.20 6.51
C LYS A 165 2.25 -22.76 5.10
N THR A 166 1.08 -22.13 4.93
CA THR A 166 0.55 -21.67 3.64
C THR A 166 -0.04 -20.27 3.77
N VAL A 167 -0.08 -19.53 2.67
CA VAL A 167 -0.73 -18.21 2.62
C VAL A 167 -2.22 -18.31 2.97
N ARG A 168 -2.91 -19.38 2.52
CA ARG A 168 -4.31 -19.62 2.87
C ARG A 168 -4.49 -19.74 4.38
N GLU A 169 -3.71 -20.59 5.02
CA GLU A 169 -3.74 -20.78 6.48
C GLU A 169 -3.47 -19.46 7.22
N SER A 170 -2.49 -18.68 6.74
CA SER A 170 -2.19 -17.37 7.32
C SER A 170 -3.37 -16.40 7.21
N ILE A 171 -4.01 -16.30 6.04
CA ILE A 171 -5.18 -15.45 5.84
C ILE A 171 -6.37 -15.94 6.68
N ASP A 172 -6.63 -17.24 6.71
CA ASP A 172 -7.72 -17.81 7.48
C ASP A 172 -7.55 -17.52 8.99
N THR A 173 -6.32 -17.64 9.51
CA THR A 173 -5.99 -17.31 10.90
C THR A 173 -6.20 -15.81 11.18
N ASN A 174 -5.67 -14.91 10.34
CA ASN A 174 -5.86 -13.48 10.49
C ASN A 174 -7.35 -13.11 10.51
N LEU A 175 -8.15 -13.70 9.63
CA LEU A 175 -9.61 -13.50 9.60
C LEU A 175 -10.33 -14.07 10.84
N GLN A 176 -9.87 -15.18 11.40
CA GLN A 176 -10.41 -15.73 12.65
C GLN A 176 -10.16 -14.78 13.81
N VAL A 177 -8.91 -14.25 13.94
CA VAL A 177 -8.58 -13.25 14.97
C VAL A 177 -9.44 -12.00 14.81
N HIS A 178 -9.55 -11.45 13.61
CA HIS A 178 -10.39 -10.29 13.33
C HIS A 178 -11.86 -10.51 13.72
N LYS A 179 -12.42 -11.71 13.45
CA LYS A 179 -13.79 -12.06 13.83
C LYS A 179 -13.97 -12.26 15.34
N GLU A 180 -13.00 -12.89 16.01
CA GLU A 180 -13.03 -13.09 17.46
C GLU A 180 -12.92 -11.76 18.19
N LEU A 181 -12.03 -10.88 17.72
CA LEU A 181 -11.89 -9.52 18.25
C LEU A 181 -13.23 -8.76 18.23
N LYS A 182 -13.99 -8.85 17.14
CA LYS A 182 -15.33 -8.26 17.08
C LYS A 182 -16.26 -8.73 18.20
N LYS A 183 -16.26 -10.04 18.50
CA LYS A 183 -17.10 -10.59 19.57
C LYS A 183 -16.71 -10.05 20.94
N LEU A 184 -15.41 -9.91 21.17
CA LEU A 184 -14.89 -9.35 22.41
C LEU A 184 -15.22 -7.85 22.53
N ILE A 185 -15.09 -7.07 21.45
CA ILE A 185 -15.49 -5.66 21.42
C ILE A 185 -16.98 -5.53 21.80
N LEU A 186 -17.87 -6.28 21.14
CA LEU A 186 -19.31 -6.24 21.42
C LEU A 186 -19.67 -6.72 22.83
N LYS A 187 -18.85 -7.58 23.43
CA LYS A 187 -19.02 -8.00 24.84
C LYS A 187 -18.67 -6.88 25.81
N ASN A 188 -17.64 -6.08 25.50
CA ASN A 188 -17.18 -4.95 26.31
C ASN A 188 -18.02 -3.67 26.09
N ASP A 189 -18.43 -3.45 24.84
CA ASP A 189 -19.29 -2.34 24.44
C ASP A 189 -20.45 -2.85 23.54
N PRO A 190 -21.60 -3.20 24.13
CA PRO A 190 -22.77 -3.63 23.35
C PRO A 190 -23.33 -2.54 22.41
N THR A 191 -22.91 -1.28 22.58
CA THR A 191 -23.35 -0.16 21.73
C THR A 191 -22.49 0.02 20.48
N PHE A 192 -21.40 -0.74 20.36
CA PHE A 192 -20.49 -0.69 19.21
C PHE A 192 -21.22 -0.99 17.90
N THR A 193 -21.24 -0.04 16.98
CA THR A 193 -21.98 -0.12 15.71
C THR A 193 -21.23 -0.81 14.57
N ASN A 194 -20.19 -1.59 14.89
CA ASN A 194 -19.30 -2.25 13.92
C ASN A 194 -18.53 -1.29 13.01
N GLY A 195 -18.18 -0.10 13.51
CA GLY A 195 -17.34 0.85 12.80
C GLY A 195 -15.98 0.24 12.43
N ARG A 196 -15.47 0.60 11.26
CA ARG A 196 -14.16 0.19 10.76
C ARG A 196 -13.39 1.39 10.28
N GLY A 197 -12.08 1.32 10.44
CA GLY A 197 -11.16 2.25 9.81
C GLY A 197 -10.99 1.99 8.31
N ASP A 198 -10.20 2.82 7.67
CA ASP A 198 -9.94 2.80 6.22
C ASP A 198 -9.46 1.45 5.69
N GLU A 199 -8.73 0.70 6.50
CA GLU A 199 -8.13 -0.58 6.16
C GLU A 199 -8.89 -1.79 6.71
N GLY A 200 -10.11 -1.57 7.22
CA GLY A 200 -11.01 -2.62 7.66
C GLY A 200 -10.79 -3.13 9.09
N GLY A 201 -9.80 -2.61 9.83
CA GLY A 201 -9.64 -2.83 11.27
C GLY A 201 -10.85 -2.27 12.04
N TRP A 202 -11.26 -2.93 13.12
CA TRP A 202 -12.35 -2.45 13.96
C TRP A 202 -11.96 -1.12 14.64
N ALA A 203 -12.88 -0.20 14.76
CA ALA A 203 -12.69 1.13 15.34
C ALA A 203 -13.53 1.35 16.61
N PRO A 204 -13.25 0.61 17.71
CA PRO A 204 -13.95 0.80 18.98
C PRO A 204 -13.44 2.06 19.70
N LYS A 205 -14.24 2.54 20.65
CA LYS A 205 -13.84 3.62 21.58
C LYS A 205 -13.03 3.03 22.75
N PHE A 206 -11.78 2.71 22.49
CA PHE A 206 -10.84 2.18 23.46
C PHE A 206 -9.63 3.10 23.60
N ASN A 207 -8.95 3.04 24.73
CA ASN A 207 -7.59 3.55 24.84
C ASN A 207 -6.57 2.54 24.28
N ASN A 208 -5.30 2.91 24.22
CA ASN A 208 -4.24 2.08 23.64
C ASN A 208 -4.06 0.75 24.39
N GLU A 209 -4.12 0.76 25.71
CA GLU A 209 -3.95 -0.43 26.56
C GLU A 209 -5.10 -1.41 26.37
N GLU A 210 -6.34 -0.93 26.42
CA GLU A 210 -7.54 -1.73 26.15
C GLU A 210 -7.51 -2.38 24.75
N ALA A 211 -7.04 -1.64 23.75
CA ALA A 211 -6.94 -2.11 22.39
C ALA A 211 -5.90 -3.23 22.22
N LEU A 212 -4.75 -3.11 22.88
CA LEU A 212 -3.73 -4.15 22.90
C LEU A 212 -4.19 -5.40 23.66
N ASP A 213 -4.74 -5.22 24.86
CA ASP A 213 -5.20 -6.32 25.72
C ASP A 213 -6.28 -7.16 25.05
N ILE A 214 -7.27 -6.52 24.44
CA ILE A 214 -8.36 -7.22 23.76
C ILE A 214 -7.86 -7.96 22.51
N SER A 215 -6.84 -7.41 21.84
CA SER A 215 -6.20 -8.05 20.68
C SER A 215 -5.43 -9.30 21.06
N VAL A 216 -4.66 -9.25 22.16
CA VAL A 216 -4.00 -10.43 22.74
C VAL A 216 -5.03 -11.48 23.12
N LYS A 217 -6.09 -11.08 23.82
CA LYS A 217 -7.15 -11.99 24.26
C LYS A 217 -7.90 -12.65 23.10
N ALA A 218 -8.05 -11.96 21.97
CA ALA A 218 -8.65 -12.55 20.78
C ALA A 218 -7.81 -13.71 20.21
N ILE A 219 -6.49 -13.59 20.25
CA ILE A 219 -5.55 -14.62 19.80
C ILE A 219 -5.61 -15.82 20.76
N GLU A 220 -5.54 -15.56 22.08
CA GLU A 220 -5.57 -16.59 23.10
C GLU A 220 -6.88 -17.39 23.13
N ASN A 221 -8.04 -16.72 22.97
CA ASN A 221 -9.36 -17.37 22.90
C ASN A 221 -9.47 -18.37 21.75
N LEU A 222 -8.71 -18.18 20.68
CA LEU A 222 -8.65 -19.11 19.55
C LEU A 222 -7.65 -20.25 19.77
N GLY A 223 -6.94 -20.26 20.91
CA GLY A 223 -5.95 -21.28 21.25
C GLY A 223 -4.59 -21.09 20.59
N PHE A 224 -4.34 -19.94 19.96
CA PHE A 224 -3.04 -19.66 19.34
C PHE A 224 -2.03 -19.17 20.38
N THR A 225 -0.79 -19.60 20.22
CA THR A 225 0.34 -19.14 21.04
C THR A 225 0.91 -17.86 20.45
N LEU A 226 0.83 -16.77 21.23
CA LEU A 226 1.40 -15.49 20.85
C LEU A 226 2.92 -15.61 20.61
N VAL A 227 3.44 -14.92 19.60
CA VAL A 227 4.86 -14.89 19.18
C VAL A 227 5.36 -16.20 18.55
N LYS A 228 4.65 -17.32 18.71
CA LYS A 228 5.02 -18.60 18.07
C LYS A 228 4.17 -18.91 16.84
N GLU A 229 2.87 -18.77 16.96
CA GLU A 229 1.90 -19.06 15.90
C GLU A 229 1.33 -17.78 15.30
N VAL A 230 1.02 -16.81 16.15
CA VAL A 230 0.48 -15.52 15.76
C VAL A 230 1.28 -14.41 16.42
N GLY A 231 1.79 -13.47 15.64
CA GLY A 231 2.44 -12.25 16.10
C GLY A 231 1.48 -11.06 16.07
N LEU A 232 1.63 -10.14 17.01
CA LEU A 232 1.08 -8.80 16.96
C LEU A 232 2.14 -7.81 16.50
N GLY A 233 1.74 -6.88 15.66
CA GLY A 233 2.51 -5.72 15.27
C GLY A 233 1.70 -4.45 15.49
N VAL A 234 2.38 -3.31 15.53
CA VAL A 234 1.75 -2.00 15.64
C VAL A 234 2.36 -1.03 14.64
N ASP A 235 1.52 -0.22 14.03
CA ASP A 235 1.93 1.01 13.35
C ASP A 235 1.46 2.19 14.19
N PHE A 236 2.41 2.98 14.65
CA PHE A 236 2.12 4.18 15.46
C PHE A 236 1.84 5.41 14.61
N ALA A 237 2.23 5.42 13.35
CA ALA A 237 2.25 6.62 12.50
C ALA A 237 2.87 7.83 13.23
N SER A 238 4.04 7.62 13.82
CA SER A 238 4.66 8.49 14.84
C SER A 238 4.82 9.95 14.39
N SER A 239 4.98 10.18 13.08
CA SER A 239 5.07 11.54 12.52
C SER A 239 3.82 12.37 12.77
N THR A 240 2.66 11.75 12.96
CA THR A 240 1.38 12.44 13.24
C THR A 240 1.24 12.81 14.71
N GLN A 241 2.00 12.16 15.59
CA GLN A 241 1.96 12.35 17.05
C GLN A 241 3.11 13.26 17.54
N TRP A 242 4.09 13.52 16.69
CA TRP A 242 5.24 14.32 17.08
C TRP A 242 4.94 15.81 17.02
N ASN A 243 5.07 16.48 18.17
CA ASN A 243 5.06 17.95 18.27
C ASN A 243 6.50 18.42 18.46
N GLU A 244 6.95 19.35 17.59
CA GLU A 244 8.27 20.01 17.73
C GLU A 244 8.29 20.96 18.92
#